data_2a6c4e6cd12999f2d143167590f6d833
#
_entry.id   2a6c4e6cd12999f2d143167590f6d833
#
_cell.length_a   1.000
_cell.length_b   1.000
_cell.length_c   1.000
_cell.angle_alpha   90.00
_cell.angle_beta   90.00
_cell.angle_gamma   90.00
#
_symmetry.space_group_name_H-M   'P 1'
#
loop_
_entity.id
_entity.type
_entity.pdbx_description
1 polymer ?
#
loop_
_entity_poly.entity_id
_entity_poly.type
_entity_poly.pdbx_seq_one_letter_code
_entity_poly.pdbx_strand_id
1 'polypeptide(L)'
;INEIKKREWYRPFSLSCLKEETSKWFGKEIDSPYMMKAYKIKNKKNIYTGYAVDDSCRVQTVDQTNKHYYDLLKEVYKVTKVPMLVNTSLNLPGEVLVETKKDMINFIKNSKLKYIYIPETNQLYVK
;
A
#
# COMPACT_ATOMS: atom_id res chain seq x y z
N ILE A 1 -0.47 11.35 -3.10
CA ILE A 1 -0.15 10.20 -3.98
C ILE A 1 -0.65 10.45 -5.40
N ASN A 2 -1.90 10.91 -5.60
CA ASN A 2 -2.44 11.20 -6.94
C ASN A 2 -1.54 12.18 -7.72
N GLU A 3 -1.05 13.22 -7.06
CA GLU A 3 -0.13 14.18 -7.66
C GLU A 3 1.23 13.57 -8.04
N ILE A 4 1.75 12.67 -7.20
CA ILE A 4 3.01 11.95 -7.47
C ILE A 4 2.85 11.05 -8.69
N LYS A 5 1.71 10.36 -8.78
CA LYS A 5 1.43 9.39 -9.83
C LYS A 5 0.73 9.98 -11.05
N LYS A 6 0.36 11.25 -11.03
CA LYS A 6 -0.48 11.89 -12.07
C LYS A 6 -1.76 11.09 -12.36
N ARG A 7 -2.39 10.55 -11.29
CA ARG A 7 -3.53 9.64 -11.35
C ARG A 7 -4.84 10.42 -11.16
N GLU A 8 -5.91 9.91 -11.73
CA GLU A 8 -7.25 10.46 -11.56
C GLU A 8 -7.67 10.44 -10.08
N TRP A 9 -8.13 11.56 -9.58
CA TRP A 9 -8.42 11.78 -8.16
C TRP A 9 -9.57 10.90 -7.62
N TYR A 10 -10.52 10.51 -8.49
CA TYR A 10 -11.70 9.73 -8.11
C TYR A 10 -11.44 8.22 -7.95
N ARG A 11 -10.29 7.72 -8.41
CA ARG A 11 -9.96 6.29 -8.30
C ARG A 11 -9.44 5.97 -6.90
N PRO A 12 -10.11 5.09 -6.13
CA PRO A 12 -9.64 4.69 -4.81
C PRO A 12 -8.32 3.92 -4.92
N PHE A 13 -7.52 4.00 -3.87
CA PHE A 13 -6.36 3.14 -3.69
C PHE A 13 -6.79 1.81 -3.06
N SER A 14 -5.88 0.87 -2.97
CA SER A 14 -6.04 -0.35 -2.18
C SER A 14 -5.30 -0.20 -0.84
N LEU A 15 -5.54 -1.11 0.09
CA LEU A 15 -4.86 -1.16 1.37
C LEU A 15 -4.13 -2.50 1.52
N SER A 16 -2.88 -2.47 1.98
CA SER A 16 -2.21 -3.64 2.52
C SER A 16 -2.35 -3.62 4.04
N CYS A 17 -2.80 -4.72 4.63
CA CYS A 17 -3.14 -4.83 6.04
C CYS A 17 -2.47 -6.05 6.66
N LEU A 18 -2.01 -5.94 7.90
CA LEU A 18 -1.61 -7.11 8.68
C LEU A 18 -2.78 -8.09 8.77
N LYS A 19 -2.55 -9.36 8.40
CA LYS A 19 -3.61 -10.38 8.30
C LYS A 19 -4.33 -10.58 9.65
N GLU A 20 -3.60 -10.64 10.73
CA GLU A 20 -4.11 -10.83 12.09
C GLU A 20 -4.97 -9.65 12.61
N GLU A 21 -4.85 -8.49 12.01
CA GLU A 21 -5.61 -7.29 12.41
C GLU A 21 -6.92 -7.11 11.62
N THR A 22 -7.17 -7.94 10.61
CA THR A 22 -8.31 -7.74 9.70
C THR A 22 -9.65 -7.77 10.40
N SER A 23 -9.86 -8.66 11.38
CA SER A 23 -11.12 -8.74 12.16
C SER A 23 -11.48 -7.42 12.83
N LYS A 24 -10.50 -6.72 13.40
CA LYS A 24 -10.68 -5.45 14.10
C LYS A 24 -11.08 -4.31 13.17
N TRP A 25 -10.59 -4.33 11.92
CA TRP A 25 -10.77 -3.22 10.98
C TRP A 25 -11.89 -3.46 9.98
N PHE A 26 -12.15 -4.72 9.62
CA PHE A 26 -13.15 -5.10 8.63
C PHE A 26 -14.33 -5.86 9.25
N GLY A 27 -14.30 -6.19 10.55
CA GLY A 27 -15.33 -6.92 11.26
C GLY A 27 -15.36 -8.43 10.94
N LYS A 28 -14.34 -8.94 10.27
CA LYS A 28 -14.15 -10.37 9.97
C LYS A 28 -12.71 -10.65 9.61
N GLU A 29 -12.31 -11.88 9.78
CA GLU A 29 -11.03 -12.37 9.25
C GLU A 29 -11.05 -12.37 7.72
N ILE A 30 -9.94 -11.89 7.13
CA ILE A 30 -9.77 -11.82 5.69
C ILE A 30 -8.50 -12.58 5.31
N ASP A 31 -8.63 -13.43 4.29
CA ASP A 31 -7.50 -14.01 3.58
C ASP A 31 -7.57 -13.55 2.12
N SER A 32 -6.71 -12.61 1.77
CA SER A 32 -6.72 -11.94 0.46
C SER A 32 -5.31 -11.48 0.05
N PRO A 33 -4.34 -12.40 -0.10
CA PRO A 33 -2.96 -12.02 -0.41
C PRO A 33 -2.80 -11.34 -1.78
N TYR A 34 -3.74 -11.55 -2.70
CA TYR A 34 -3.68 -11.06 -4.09
C TYR A 34 -4.73 -9.99 -4.43
N MET A 35 -5.41 -9.40 -3.45
CA MET A 35 -6.41 -8.32 -3.66
C MET A 35 -7.54 -8.67 -4.65
N MET A 36 -7.98 -9.91 -4.69
CA MET A 36 -9.01 -10.37 -5.63
C MET A 36 -10.43 -9.93 -5.27
N LYS A 37 -10.64 -9.49 -4.02
CA LYS A 37 -11.96 -9.11 -3.50
C LYS A 37 -11.92 -7.75 -2.83
N ALA A 38 -13.07 -7.05 -2.85
CA ALA A 38 -13.29 -5.85 -2.06
C ALA A 38 -14.03 -6.18 -0.76
N TYR A 39 -13.71 -5.43 0.28
CA TYR A 39 -14.28 -5.58 1.62
C TYR A 39 -14.66 -4.22 2.17
N LYS A 40 -15.77 -4.15 2.92
CA LYS A 40 -16.16 -2.91 3.63
C LYS A 40 -15.29 -2.71 4.85
N ILE A 41 -14.69 -1.55 4.96
CA ILE A 41 -13.97 -1.16 6.15
C ILE A 41 -14.98 -0.72 7.23
N LYS A 42 -14.84 -1.24 8.45
CA LYS A 42 -15.73 -0.94 9.58
C LYS A 42 -15.15 0.10 10.51
N ASN A 43 -13.85 0.02 10.75
CA ASN A 43 -13.13 0.99 11.56
C ASN A 43 -12.28 1.89 10.65
N LYS A 44 -12.65 3.17 10.58
CA LYS A 44 -11.94 4.16 9.75
C LYS A 44 -11.07 5.12 10.57
N LYS A 45 -10.87 4.85 11.85
CA LYS A 45 -10.08 5.73 12.72
C LYS A 45 -8.66 5.89 12.17
N ASN A 46 -8.28 7.14 11.90
CA ASN A 46 -6.98 7.52 11.34
C ASN A 46 -6.69 6.96 9.93
N ILE A 47 -7.73 6.52 9.19
CA ILE A 47 -7.61 6.14 7.78
C ILE A 47 -8.32 7.19 6.93
N TYR A 48 -7.57 7.87 6.08
CA TYR A 48 -8.08 9.01 5.30
C TYR A 48 -8.18 8.71 3.80
N THR A 49 -7.74 7.53 3.36
CA THR A 49 -7.75 7.11 1.95
C THR A 49 -7.64 5.59 1.84
N GLY A 50 -7.73 5.07 0.62
CA GLY A 50 -7.59 3.63 0.35
C GLY A 50 -8.94 2.90 0.24
N TYR A 51 -10.06 3.63 0.35
CA TYR A 51 -11.40 3.08 0.21
C TYR A 51 -12.28 3.98 -0.66
N ALA A 52 -13.33 3.39 -1.24
CA ALA A 52 -14.32 4.08 -2.07
C ALA A 52 -15.40 4.78 -1.23
N VAL A 53 -16.30 5.50 -1.89
CA VAL A 53 -17.39 6.26 -1.25
C VAL A 53 -18.33 5.35 -0.43
N ASP A 54 -18.50 4.10 -0.84
CA ASP A 54 -19.30 3.08 -0.15
C ASP A 54 -18.54 2.34 0.96
N ASP A 55 -17.37 2.86 1.36
CA ASP A 55 -16.46 2.28 2.34
C ASP A 55 -15.83 0.94 1.90
N SER A 56 -15.96 0.55 0.65
CA SER A 56 -15.29 -0.64 0.11
C SER A 56 -13.84 -0.35 -0.29
N CYS A 57 -12.97 -1.32 -0.10
CA CYS A 57 -11.61 -1.28 -0.62
C CYS A 57 -11.11 -2.68 -0.97
N ARG A 58 -10.20 -2.75 -1.91
CA ARG A 58 -9.45 -3.99 -2.13
C ARG A 58 -8.36 -4.09 -1.07
N VAL A 59 -8.30 -5.23 -0.41
CA VAL A 59 -7.37 -5.48 0.68
C VAL A 59 -6.38 -6.53 0.26
N GLN A 60 -5.10 -6.25 0.44
CA GLN A 60 -4.04 -7.23 0.47
C GLN A 60 -3.77 -7.61 1.93
N THR A 61 -3.95 -8.85 2.29
CA THR A 61 -3.49 -9.35 3.59
C THR A 61 -2.01 -9.71 3.52
N VAL A 62 -1.27 -9.26 4.53
CA VAL A 62 0.17 -9.51 4.63
C VAL A 62 0.43 -10.29 5.92
N ASP A 63 1.09 -11.42 5.78
CA ASP A 63 1.55 -12.27 6.88
C ASP A 63 3.05 -12.56 6.76
N GLN A 64 3.57 -13.45 7.59
CA GLN A 64 5.00 -13.77 7.66
C GLN A 64 5.56 -14.44 6.39
N THR A 65 4.73 -14.86 5.44
CA THR A 65 5.21 -15.39 4.15
C THR A 65 5.89 -14.30 3.32
N ASN A 66 5.49 -13.03 3.51
CA ASN A 66 6.19 -11.87 2.97
C ASN A 66 6.84 -11.09 4.11
N LYS A 67 7.91 -11.65 4.66
CA LYS A 67 8.54 -11.18 5.90
C LYS A 67 8.94 -9.69 5.87
N HIS A 68 9.58 -9.23 4.82
CA HIS A 68 10.04 -7.83 4.75
C HIS A 68 8.88 -6.84 4.78
N TYR A 69 7.81 -7.14 4.07
CA TYR A 69 6.64 -6.28 4.04
C TYR A 69 5.82 -6.38 5.35
N TYR A 70 5.74 -7.58 5.91
CA TYR A 70 5.13 -7.81 7.21
C TYR A 70 5.84 -7.01 8.31
N ASP A 71 7.17 -7.07 8.38
CA ASP A 71 7.96 -6.34 9.36
C ASP A 71 7.77 -4.82 9.21
N LEU A 72 7.78 -4.32 7.98
CA LEU A 72 7.49 -2.91 7.71
C LEU A 72 6.11 -2.50 8.25
N LEU A 73 5.07 -3.28 7.96
CA LEU A 73 3.71 -3.01 8.45
C LEU A 73 3.63 -3.05 9.98
N LYS A 74 4.36 -3.96 10.63
CA LYS A 74 4.45 -4.00 12.11
C LYS A 74 5.08 -2.72 12.67
N GLU A 75 6.14 -2.23 12.09
CA GLU A 75 6.78 -0.98 12.53
C GLU A 75 5.85 0.23 12.29
N VAL A 76 5.20 0.31 11.14
CA VAL A 76 4.18 1.35 10.87
C VAL A 76 3.06 1.29 11.90
N TYR A 77 2.57 0.10 12.23
CA TYR A 77 1.51 -0.07 13.22
C TYR A 77 1.92 0.40 14.62
N LYS A 78 3.17 0.15 15.04
CA LYS A 78 3.68 0.65 16.32
C LYS A 78 3.58 2.18 16.42
N VAL A 79 3.91 2.89 15.33
CA VAL A 79 3.95 4.35 15.29
C VAL A 79 2.55 4.95 15.07
N THR A 80 1.82 4.47 14.06
CA THR A 80 0.57 5.10 13.61
C THR A 80 -0.67 4.57 14.33
N LYS A 81 -0.59 3.40 14.97
CA LYS A 81 -1.71 2.62 15.50
C LYS A 81 -2.70 2.19 14.41
N VAL A 82 -2.28 2.22 13.14
CA VAL A 82 -3.03 1.72 11.98
C VAL A 82 -2.20 0.62 11.32
N PRO A 83 -2.69 -0.64 11.25
CA PRO A 83 -1.93 -1.78 10.72
C PRO A 83 -1.98 -1.86 9.20
N MET A 84 -2.03 -0.71 8.52
CA MET A 84 -2.25 -0.65 7.08
C MET A 84 -1.38 0.39 6.40
N LEU A 85 -1.03 0.09 5.14
CA LEU A 85 -0.44 1.04 4.21
C LEU A 85 -1.28 1.12 2.94
N VAL A 86 -1.27 2.30 2.31
CA VAL A 86 -1.86 2.47 0.97
C VAL A 86 -1.05 1.66 -0.03
N ASN A 87 -1.76 0.86 -0.82
CA ASN A 87 -1.19 0.02 -1.86
C ASN A 87 -1.59 0.55 -3.25
N THR A 88 -0.61 0.76 -4.09
CA THR A 88 -0.80 1.15 -5.49
C THR A 88 0.37 0.66 -6.33
N SER A 89 0.14 0.44 -7.63
CA SER A 89 1.20 0.06 -8.56
C SER A 89 2.31 1.11 -8.62
N LEU A 90 3.55 0.70 -8.72
CA LEU A 90 4.69 1.60 -8.89
C LEU A 90 4.95 1.82 -10.39
N ASN A 91 4.29 2.83 -10.97
CA ASN A 91 4.43 3.26 -12.36
C ASN A 91 3.81 4.65 -12.55
N LEU A 92 4.19 5.37 -13.59
CA LEU A 92 3.45 6.54 -14.08
C LEU A 92 2.37 6.11 -15.08
N PRO A 93 1.39 6.99 -15.40
CA PRO A 93 0.35 6.68 -16.39
C PRO A 93 0.95 6.29 -17.74
N GLY A 94 0.47 5.17 -18.30
CA GLY A 94 0.96 4.66 -19.59
C GLY A 94 2.29 3.90 -19.54
N GLU A 95 2.94 3.83 -18.38
CA GLU A 95 4.18 3.08 -18.20
C GLU A 95 3.90 1.68 -17.62
N VAL A 96 4.80 0.75 -17.88
CA VAL A 96 4.83 -0.57 -17.24
C VAL A 96 5.22 -0.44 -15.76
N LEU A 97 4.98 -1.49 -14.99
CA LEU A 97 5.42 -1.54 -13.59
C LEU A 97 6.94 -1.44 -13.49
N VAL A 98 7.41 -0.75 -12.45
CA VAL A 98 8.83 -0.74 -12.09
C VAL A 98 9.24 -2.16 -11.70
N GLU A 99 10.19 -2.72 -12.43
CA GLU A 99 10.69 -4.08 -12.24
C GLU A 99 12.19 -4.10 -11.93
N THR A 100 12.94 -3.16 -12.54
CA THR A 100 14.39 -3.08 -12.39
C THR A 100 14.83 -1.85 -11.61
N LYS A 101 16.08 -1.85 -11.14
CA LYS A 101 16.70 -0.66 -10.53
C LYS A 101 16.73 0.54 -11.50
N LYS A 102 16.91 0.28 -12.80
CA LYS A 102 16.88 1.32 -13.84
C LYS A 102 15.50 1.97 -13.94
N ASP A 103 14.44 1.17 -13.92
CA ASP A 103 13.05 1.65 -13.94
C ASP A 103 12.75 2.47 -12.70
N MET A 104 13.20 2.01 -11.53
CA MET A 104 13.06 2.72 -10.26
C MET A 104 13.74 4.10 -10.31
N ILE A 105 14.96 4.18 -10.82
CA ILE A 105 15.69 5.45 -10.97
C ILE A 105 14.94 6.38 -11.94
N ASN A 106 14.43 5.84 -13.05
CA ASN A 106 13.62 6.59 -14.00
C ASN A 106 12.33 7.11 -13.37
N PHE A 107 11.62 6.26 -12.62
CA PHE A 107 10.41 6.64 -11.90
C PHE A 107 10.67 7.77 -10.89
N ILE A 108 11.72 7.68 -10.07
CA ILE A 108 12.10 8.75 -9.12
C ILE A 108 12.37 10.06 -9.85
N LYS A 109 13.13 10.03 -10.94
CA LYS A 109 13.47 11.24 -11.71
C LYS A 109 12.24 11.93 -12.27
N ASN A 110 11.26 11.18 -12.75
CA ASN A 110 10.08 11.67 -13.46
C ASN A 110 8.84 11.86 -12.55
N SER A 111 8.94 11.50 -11.27
CA SER A 111 7.88 11.67 -10.27
C SER A 111 8.27 12.69 -9.21
N LYS A 112 7.31 13.07 -8.36
CA LYS A 112 7.54 13.87 -7.14
C LYS A 112 7.92 13.02 -5.92
N LEU A 113 8.17 11.72 -6.10
CA LEU A 113 8.58 10.84 -5.02
C LEU A 113 10.00 11.20 -4.57
N LYS A 114 10.20 11.32 -3.26
CA LYS A 114 11.49 11.68 -2.68
C LYS A 114 12.26 10.48 -2.14
N TYR A 115 11.56 9.46 -1.71
CA TYR A 115 12.13 8.31 -1.00
C TYR A 115 11.65 7.01 -1.63
N ILE A 116 12.55 6.06 -1.86
CA ILE A 116 12.23 4.67 -2.17
C ILE A 116 13.06 3.77 -1.26
N TYR A 117 12.39 2.89 -0.55
CA TYR A 117 13.01 1.85 0.25
C TYR A 117 12.90 0.49 -0.44
N ILE A 118 14.01 -0.22 -0.54
CA ILE A 118 14.09 -1.58 -1.08
C ILE A 118 14.40 -2.52 0.08
N PRO A 119 13.40 -3.27 0.57
CA PRO A 119 13.57 -4.09 1.76
C PRO A 119 14.55 -5.25 1.56
N GLU A 120 14.63 -5.84 0.36
CA GLU A 120 15.51 -6.97 0.05
C GLU A 120 17.00 -6.64 0.24
N THR A 121 17.38 -5.38 -0.01
CA THR A 121 18.76 -4.90 0.14
C THR A 121 18.94 -3.96 1.32
N ASN A 122 17.87 -3.67 2.05
CA ASN A 122 17.81 -2.68 3.14
C ASN A 122 18.38 -1.31 2.71
N GLN A 123 18.05 -0.87 1.49
CA GLN A 123 18.54 0.38 0.92
C GLN A 123 17.44 1.44 0.81
N LEU A 124 17.74 2.64 1.28
CA LEU A 124 16.90 3.82 1.10
C LEU A 124 17.53 4.74 0.05
N TYR A 125 16.80 4.99 -1.02
CA TYR A 125 17.17 5.98 -2.04
C TYR A 125 16.45 7.30 -1.76
N VAL A 126 17.20 8.40 -1.80
CA VAL A 126 16.70 9.76 -1.59
C VAL A 126 17.01 10.59 -2.83
N LYS A 127 15.98 11.36 -3.30
CA LYS A 127 16.09 12.29 -4.44
C LYS A 127 16.57 13.63 -3.95
#